data_71c2fa1bc2317c3405548d424b3a56b0
#
_entry.id   71c2fa1bc2317c3405548d424b3a56b0
#
_cell.length_a   1.000
_cell.length_b   1.000
_cell.length_c   1.000
_cell.angle_alpha   90.00
_cell.angle_beta   90.00
_cell.angle_gamma   90.00
#
_symmetry.space_group_name_H-M   'P 1'
#
loop_
_entity.id
_entity.type
_entity.pdbx_description
1 polymer ?
#
loop_
_entity_poly.entity_id
_entity_poly.type
_entity_poly.pdbx_seq_one_letter_code
_entity_poly.pdbx_strand_id
1 'polypeptide(L)'
;HQKKADAATGNLKSMSAYTGNYSLNGDFSLYEGRKLTNAIRQREIEEKAMTQKVFATQNDIEEAVARAYLQILYANETLKTNRQTLESSESQLSRTKGLHEAGSVSLSDLSQMEAQYSSDLYRVVQSENDLALAKLQLKQLLELDPEEDFEVVFPELDEKNVLLPLPGLEDVYREALRVRPEIKSQQMSVESSFLGEKIARGGYFPSVSLSASVTTNHDSKSSDSYFSQMDDRLVENVGVNISIPITNRKQV
;
A
#
# COMPACT_ATOMS: atom_id res chain seq x y z
N HIS A 1 -7.68 -32.97 -43.78
CA HIS A 1 -8.06 -33.55 -45.07
C HIS A 1 -6.82 -34.25 -45.68
N GLN A 2 -6.79 -35.56 -45.67
CA GLN A 2 -5.75 -36.33 -46.42
C GLN A 2 -6.41 -36.87 -47.71
N LYS A 3 -5.74 -36.66 -48.82
CA LYS A 3 -6.11 -37.33 -50.09
C LYS A 3 -5.35 -38.66 -50.15
N LYS A 4 -6.06 -39.78 -50.24
CA LYS A 4 -5.46 -41.10 -50.39
C LYS A 4 -5.92 -41.66 -51.77
N ALA A 5 -4.97 -42.20 -52.57
CA ALA A 5 -5.32 -42.86 -53.81
C ALA A 5 -6.05 -44.16 -53.49
N ASP A 6 -7.19 -44.39 -54.14
CA ASP A 6 -7.90 -45.65 -54.12
C ASP A 6 -7.13 -46.70 -54.90
N ALA A 7 -6.77 -47.81 -54.24
CA ALA A 7 -5.91 -48.84 -54.81
C ALA A 7 -6.56 -49.58 -56.03
N ALA A 8 -7.90 -49.47 -56.20
CA ALA A 8 -8.62 -50.12 -57.30
C ALA A 8 -8.83 -49.20 -58.52
N THR A 9 -8.90 -47.88 -58.32
CA THR A 9 -9.31 -46.94 -59.38
C THR A 9 -8.29 -45.81 -59.63
N GLY A 10 -7.24 -45.69 -58.85
CA GLY A 10 -6.22 -44.63 -58.95
C GLY A 10 -6.73 -43.20 -58.64
N ASN A 11 -8.02 -43.03 -58.32
CA ASN A 11 -8.59 -41.73 -58.06
C ASN A 11 -8.35 -41.27 -56.62
N LEU A 12 -8.02 -39.97 -56.44
CA LEU A 12 -7.82 -39.34 -55.13
C LEU A 12 -9.17 -39.15 -54.45
N LYS A 13 -9.43 -39.95 -53.44
CA LYS A 13 -10.62 -39.79 -52.57
C LYS A 13 -10.25 -38.95 -51.37
N SER A 14 -10.97 -37.85 -51.15
CA SER A 14 -10.84 -37.01 -49.97
C SER A 14 -11.47 -37.71 -48.78
N MET A 15 -10.69 -38.10 -47.81
CA MET A 15 -11.17 -38.66 -46.54
C MET A 15 -11.00 -37.64 -45.41
N SER A 16 -12.11 -37.26 -44.80
CA SER A 16 -12.13 -36.50 -43.55
C SER A 16 -12.13 -37.46 -42.36
N ALA A 17 -11.22 -37.28 -41.45
CA ALA A 17 -11.23 -38.00 -40.18
C ALA A 17 -11.22 -37.00 -39.03
N TYR A 18 -12.02 -37.28 -38.05
CA TYR A 18 -12.03 -36.55 -36.79
C TYR A 18 -11.42 -37.45 -35.71
N THR A 19 -10.39 -36.96 -35.02
CA THR A 19 -9.78 -37.65 -33.90
C THR A 19 -9.92 -36.77 -32.66
N GLY A 20 -10.42 -37.34 -31.57
CA GLY A 20 -10.50 -36.72 -30.26
C GLY A 20 -9.51 -37.39 -29.32
N ASN A 21 -8.68 -36.62 -28.62
CA ASN A 21 -7.79 -37.11 -27.55
C ASN A 21 -8.26 -36.49 -26.23
N TYR A 22 -8.47 -37.33 -25.26
CA TYR A 22 -8.88 -36.94 -23.92
C TYR A 22 -7.80 -37.39 -22.94
N SER A 23 -7.31 -36.46 -22.12
CA SER A 23 -6.29 -36.79 -21.11
C SER A 23 -6.59 -36.08 -19.80
N LEU A 24 -6.46 -36.82 -18.71
CA LEU A 24 -6.43 -36.31 -17.36
C LEU A 24 -5.04 -36.60 -16.79
N ASN A 25 -4.32 -35.55 -16.41
CA ASN A 25 -2.96 -35.67 -15.86
C ASN A 25 -2.94 -35.07 -14.46
N GLY A 26 -2.29 -35.76 -13.54
CA GLY A 26 -2.04 -35.31 -12.17
C GLY A 26 -0.56 -35.44 -11.85
N ASP A 27 0.04 -34.39 -11.35
CA ASP A 27 1.43 -34.38 -10.88
C ASP A 27 1.47 -33.99 -9.40
N PHE A 28 2.18 -34.79 -8.60
CA PHE A 28 2.35 -34.55 -7.18
C PHE A 28 3.82 -34.54 -6.82
N SER A 29 4.31 -33.38 -6.34
CA SER A 29 5.69 -33.27 -5.87
C SER A 29 5.84 -33.90 -4.49
N LEU A 30 6.66 -34.94 -4.39
CA LEU A 30 6.98 -35.63 -3.15
C LEU A 30 8.15 -34.97 -2.41
N TYR A 31 9.14 -34.50 -3.17
CA TYR A 31 10.34 -33.86 -2.63
C TYR A 31 10.96 -32.90 -3.65
N GLU A 32 11.28 -31.70 -3.27
CA GLU A 32 11.92 -30.67 -4.08
C GLU A 32 13.04 -29.92 -3.31
N GLY A 33 13.90 -30.63 -2.63
CA GLY A 33 15.00 -29.99 -1.89
C GLY A 33 14.53 -29.02 -0.80
N ARG A 34 13.38 -29.28 -0.16
CA ARG A 34 12.72 -28.41 0.83
C ARG A 34 12.30 -27.02 0.30
N LYS A 35 12.28 -26.81 -1.01
CA LYS A 35 11.85 -25.52 -1.60
C LYS A 35 10.45 -25.14 -1.15
N LEU A 36 9.48 -26.06 -1.27
CA LEU A 36 8.10 -25.82 -0.91
C LEU A 36 7.93 -25.48 0.57
N THR A 37 8.57 -26.25 1.46
CA THR A 37 8.52 -26.01 2.91
C THR A 37 9.12 -24.65 3.28
N ASN A 38 10.26 -24.28 2.68
CA ASN A 38 10.88 -22.99 2.92
C ASN A 38 10.05 -21.84 2.29
N ALA A 39 9.41 -22.07 1.14
CA ALA A 39 8.52 -21.09 0.52
C ALA A 39 7.28 -20.82 1.40
N ILE A 40 6.68 -21.84 2.00
CA ILE A 40 5.57 -21.67 2.96
C ILE A 40 6.03 -20.82 4.14
N ARG A 41 7.16 -21.16 4.77
CA ARG A 41 7.72 -20.38 5.88
C ARG A 41 8.05 -18.95 5.49
N GLN A 42 8.55 -18.74 4.28
CA GLN A 42 8.81 -17.40 3.74
C GLN A 42 7.52 -16.59 3.68
N ARG A 43 6.43 -17.16 3.16
CA ARG A 43 5.13 -16.49 3.09
C ARG A 43 4.54 -16.18 4.47
N GLU A 44 4.71 -17.08 5.44
CA GLU A 44 4.28 -16.84 6.82
C GLU A 44 5.04 -15.66 7.48
N ILE A 45 6.34 -15.51 7.18
CA ILE A 45 7.13 -14.38 7.67
C ILE A 45 6.75 -13.10 6.95
N GLU A 46 6.53 -13.15 5.64
CA GLU A 46 6.06 -12.00 4.84
C GLU A 46 4.70 -11.50 5.33
N GLU A 47 3.77 -12.39 5.69
CA GLU A 47 2.48 -12.03 6.30
C GLU A 47 2.67 -11.27 7.62
N LYS A 48 3.54 -11.80 8.50
CA LYS A 48 3.87 -11.15 9.77
C LYS A 48 4.55 -9.79 9.56
N ALA A 49 5.45 -9.69 8.59
CA ALA A 49 6.10 -8.42 8.22
C ALA A 49 5.08 -7.40 7.72
N MET A 50 4.11 -7.84 6.91
CA MET A 50 3.02 -6.99 6.43
C MET A 50 2.11 -6.52 7.57
N THR A 51 1.81 -7.37 8.55
CA THR A 51 1.07 -6.99 9.76
C THR A 51 1.79 -5.90 10.54
N GLN A 52 3.12 -6.00 10.70
CA GLN A 52 3.91 -4.92 11.33
C GLN A 52 3.88 -3.62 10.50
N LYS A 53 3.83 -3.73 9.18
CA LYS A 53 3.71 -2.57 8.29
C LYS A 53 2.34 -1.87 8.43
N VAL A 54 1.26 -2.63 8.69
CA VAL A 54 -0.04 -2.04 9.03
C VAL A 54 0.06 -1.21 10.30
N PHE A 55 0.69 -1.72 11.36
CA PHE A 55 0.91 -0.94 12.59
C PHE A 55 1.78 0.30 12.37
N ALA A 56 2.80 0.21 11.49
CA ALA A 56 3.60 1.38 11.12
C ALA A 56 2.73 2.45 10.44
N THR A 57 1.90 2.05 9.47
CA THR A 57 0.98 2.98 8.79
C THR A 57 -0.04 3.59 9.76
N GLN A 58 -0.53 2.83 10.75
CA GLN A 58 -1.42 3.37 11.79
C GLN A 58 -0.71 4.46 12.60
N ASN A 59 0.53 4.23 13.04
CA ASN A 59 1.32 5.24 13.75
C ASN A 59 1.56 6.49 12.90
N ASP A 60 1.85 6.32 11.59
CA ASP A 60 2.05 7.44 10.66
C ASP A 60 0.76 8.29 10.53
N ILE A 61 -0.41 7.64 10.46
CA ILE A 61 -1.71 8.32 10.42
C ILE A 61 -1.97 9.06 11.73
N GLU A 62 -1.75 8.41 12.89
CA GLU A 62 -1.91 9.05 14.21
C GLU A 62 -1.02 10.28 14.34
N GLU A 63 0.25 10.18 13.93
CA GLU A 63 1.17 11.31 13.92
C GLU A 63 0.71 12.43 12.98
N ALA A 64 0.24 12.09 11.78
CA ALA A 64 -0.25 13.06 10.81
C ALA A 64 -1.51 13.79 11.34
N VAL A 65 -2.45 13.06 11.96
CA VAL A 65 -3.64 13.65 12.61
C VAL A 65 -3.25 14.59 13.74
N ALA A 66 -2.32 14.15 14.61
CA ALA A 66 -1.84 14.97 15.71
C ALA A 66 -1.17 16.27 15.22
N ARG A 67 -0.34 16.19 14.19
CA ARG A 67 0.30 17.35 13.56
C ARG A 67 -0.73 18.31 12.94
N ALA A 68 -1.70 17.78 12.20
CA ALA A 68 -2.76 18.59 11.59
C ALA A 68 -3.61 19.28 12.66
N TYR A 69 -3.92 18.59 13.75
CA TYR A 69 -4.63 19.18 14.88
C TYR A 69 -3.85 20.31 15.57
N LEU A 70 -2.55 20.09 15.82
CA LEU A 70 -1.67 21.15 16.37
C LEU A 70 -1.58 22.37 15.45
N GLN A 71 -1.58 22.14 14.13
CA GLN A 71 -1.61 23.24 13.15
C GLN A 71 -2.89 24.06 13.24
N ILE A 72 -4.04 23.43 13.49
CA ILE A 72 -5.31 24.13 13.72
C ILE A 72 -5.25 24.95 15.00
N LEU A 73 -4.72 24.39 16.10
CA LEU A 73 -4.55 25.11 17.35
C LEU A 73 -3.68 26.38 17.15
N TYR A 74 -2.54 26.21 16.46
CA TYR A 74 -1.65 27.31 16.15
C TYR A 74 -2.31 28.40 15.30
N ALA A 75 -3.03 28.01 14.24
CA ALA A 75 -3.75 28.93 13.36
C ALA A 75 -4.85 29.69 14.12
N ASN A 76 -5.56 29.01 15.04
CA ASN A 76 -6.59 29.64 15.86
C ASN A 76 -6.02 30.68 16.82
N GLU A 77 -4.91 30.38 17.53
CA GLU A 77 -4.26 31.32 18.43
C GLU A 77 -3.65 32.52 17.66
N THR A 78 -3.12 32.25 16.46
CA THR A 78 -2.64 33.31 15.55
C THR A 78 -3.77 34.24 15.13
N LEU A 79 -4.93 33.70 14.75
CA LEU A 79 -6.13 34.48 14.40
C LEU A 79 -6.58 35.34 15.58
N LYS A 80 -6.65 34.76 16.77
CA LYS A 80 -7.03 35.45 18.01
C LYS A 80 -6.10 36.65 18.29
N THR A 81 -4.79 36.43 18.19
CA THR A 81 -3.78 37.48 18.37
C THR A 81 -3.91 38.57 17.32
N ASN A 82 -4.10 38.21 16.04
CA ASN A 82 -4.28 39.20 14.97
C ASN A 82 -5.58 40.02 15.13
N ARG A 83 -6.67 39.40 15.61
CA ARG A 83 -7.91 40.12 15.92
C ARG A 83 -7.72 41.12 17.07
N GLN A 84 -6.99 40.76 18.14
CA GLN A 84 -6.68 41.69 19.23
C GLN A 84 -5.79 42.86 18.74
N THR A 85 -4.84 42.58 17.83
CA THR A 85 -4.01 43.63 17.23
C THR A 85 -4.84 44.57 16.34
N LEU A 86 -5.77 44.04 15.56
CA LEU A 86 -6.70 44.82 14.73
C LEU A 86 -7.59 45.72 15.61
N GLU A 87 -8.15 45.20 16.68
CA GLU A 87 -8.96 45.98 17.62
C GLU A 87 -8.16 47.16 18.24
N SER A 88 -6.89 46.89 18.58
CA SER A 88 -5.98 47.94 19.07
C SER A 88 -5.70 49.00 18.00
N SER A 89 -5.40 48.62 16.76
CA SER A 89 -5.12 49.55 15.67
C SER A 89 -6.38 50.34 15.24
N GLU A 90 -7.57 49.74 15.29
CA GLU A 90 -8.85 50.42 15.07
C GLU A 90 -9.09 51.50 16.11
N SER A 91 -8.88 51.21 17.39
CA SER A 91 -9.01 52.18 18.49
C SER A 91 -8.01 53.32 18.35
N GLN A 92 -6.75 53.04 17.94
CA GLN A 92 -5.73 54.05 17.67
C GLN A 92 -6.10 54.92 16.46
N LEU A 93 -6.59 54.32 15.37
CA LEU A 93 -7.04 55.06 14.18
C LEU A 93 -8.19 56.00 14.52
N SER A 94 -9.19 55.52 15.26
CA SER A 94 -10.33 56.31 15.69
C SER A 94 -9.88 57.54 16.53
N ARG A 95 -8.96 57.34 17.46
CA ARG A 95 -8.36 58.44 18.24
C ARG A 95 -7.58 59.41 17.38
N THR A 96 -6.76 58.92 16.44
CA THR A 96 -5.95 59.76 15.52
C THR A 96 -6.83 60.59 14.61
N LYS A 97 -7.97 60.03 14.11
CA LYS A 97 -8.99 60.78 13.33
C LYS A 97 -9.55 61.95 14.13
N GLY A 98 -9.98 61.74 15.35
CA GLY A 98 -10.49 62.82 16.21
C GLY A 98 -9.45 63.90 16.50
N LEU A 99 -8.17 63.52 16.72
CA LEU A 99 -7.09 64.46 16.94
C LEU A 99 -6.76 65.26 15.65
N HIS A 100 -6.84 64.64 14.49
CA HIS A 100 -6.64 65.33 13.19
C HIS A 100 -7.77 66.32 12.92
N GLU A 101 -9.02 65.97 13.16
CA GLU A 101 -10.17 66.87 13.07
C GLU A 101 -10.03 68.07 14.03
N ALA A 102 -9.44 67.85 15.21
CA ALA A 102 -9.11 68.92 16.15
C ALA A 102 -7.84 69.72 15.76
N GLY A 103 -7.20 69.41 14.64
CA GLY A 103 -5.96 70.09 14.17
C GLY A 103 -4.69 69.76 14.94
N SER A 104 -4.70 68.74 15.79
CA SER A 104 -3.58 68.36 16.68
C SER A 104 -2.61 67.36 16.07
N VAL A 105 -2.96 66.72 14.96
CA VAL A 105 -2.17 65.67 14.29
C VAL A 105 -2.18 65.92 12.78
N SER A 106 -1.03 65.59 12.12
CA SER A 106 -0.86 65.81 10.68
C SER A 106 -1.66 64.80 9.84
N LEU A 107 -1.98 65.15 8.55
CA LEU A 107 -2.56 64.22 7.60
C LEU A 107 -1.63 63.00 7.35
N SER A 108 -0.32 63.20 7.42
CA SER A 108 0.66 62.12 7.27
C SER A 108 0.51 61.08 8.35
N ASP A 109 0.37 61.53 9.61
CA ASP A 109 0.19 60.62 10.75
C ASP A 109 -1.14 59.85 10.65
N LEU A 110 -2.21 60.51 10.22
CA LEU A 110 -3.49 59.86 9.97
C LEU A 110 -3.37 58.80 8.88
N SER A 111 -2.75 59.13 7.73
CA SER A 111 -2.53 58.17 6.64
C SER A 111 -1.67 56.96 7.03
N GLN A 112 -0.67 57.17 7.93
CA GLN A 112 0.13 56.10 8.47
C GLN A 112 -0.72 55.15 9.33
N MET A 113 -1.63 55.69 10.16
CA MET A 113 -2.52 54.84 10.99
C MET A 113 -3.55 54.09 10.13
N GLU A 114 -4.05 54.72 9.05
CA GLU A 114 -4.94 54.05 8.09
C GLU A 114 -4.23 52.88 7.37
N ALA A 115 -2.97 53.06 7.00
CA ALA A 115 -2.15 52.00 6.39
C ALA A 115 -1.89 50.86 7.39
N GLN A 116 -1.61 51.16 8.68
CA GLN A 116 -1.43 50.18 9.72
C GLN A 116 -2.72 49.34 9.95
N TYR A 117 -3.88 50.01 10.11
CA TYR A 117 -5.15 49.33 10.26
C TYR A 117 -5.45 48.40 9.06
N SER A 118 -5.23 48.90 7.82
CA SER A 118 -5.42 48.10 6.61
C SER A 118 -4.50 46.85 6.57
N SER A 119 -3.26 47.01 7.03
CA SER A 119 -2.29 45.90 7.14
C SER A 119 -2.76 44.86 8.16
N ASP A 120 -3.26 45.32 9.32
CA ASP A 120 -3.71 44.41 10.38
C ASP A 120 -5.01 43.71 9.98
N LEU A 121 -5.92 44.38 9.25
CA LEU A 121 -7.12 43.79 8.67
C LEU A 121 -6.74 42.67 7.68
N TYR A 122 -5.77 42.94 6.80
CA TYR A 122 -5.27 41.92 5.88
C TYR A 122 -4.75 40.69 6.60
N ARG A 123 -3.99 40.88 7.70
CA ARG A 123 -3.47 39.76 8.52
C ARG A 123 -4.57 38.94 9.15
N VAL A 124 -5.67 39.55 9.58
CA VAL A 124 -6.85 38.83 10.11
C VAL A 124 -7.46 37.96 9.01
N VAL A 125 -7.73 38.54 7.83
CA VAL A 125 -8.33 37.79 6.70
C VAL A 125 -7.42 36.62 6.28
N GLN A 126 -6.10 36.85 6.26
CA GLN A 126 -5.14 35.78 5.97
C GLN A 126 -5.20 34.68 7.02
N SER A 127 -5.21 35.02 8.31
CA SER A 127 -5.29 34.04 9.40
C SER A 127 -6.61 33.26 9.40
N GLU A 128 -7.72 33.87 9.00
CA GLU A 128 -9.00 33.18 8.81
C GLU A 128 -8.92 32.14 7.70
N ASN A 129 -8.30 32.48 6.58
CA ASN A 129 -8.06 31.54 5.48
C ASN A 129 -7.12 30.40 5.90
N ASP A 130 -6.03 30.72 6.62
CA ASP A 130 -5.09 29.72 7.11
C ASP A 130 -5.75 28.73 8.06
N LEU A 131 -6.61 29.19 8.96
CA LEU A 131 -7.41 28.35 9.85
C LEU A 131 -8.39 27.47 9.07
N ALA A 132 -9.07 28.03 8.05
CA ALA A 132 -9.99 27.27 7.20
C ALA A 132 -9.26 26.17 6.43
N LEU A 133 -8.08 26.47 5.89
CA LEU A 133 -7.22 25.50 5.19
C LEU A 133 -6.73 24.40 6.13
N ALA A 134 -6.29 24.75 7.33
CA ALA A 134 -5.83 23.77 8.32
C ALA A 134 -6.97 22.82 8.73
N LYS A 135 -8.20 23.33 8.92
CA LYS A 135 -9.38 22.51 9.18
C LYS A 135 -9.71 21.58 8.01
N LEU A 136 -9.63 22.09 6.78
CA LEU A 136 -9.85 21.29 5.57
C LEU A 136 -8.83 20.16 5.44
N GLN A 137 -7.54 20.44 5.73
CA GLN A 137 -6.49 19.42 5.70
C GLN A 137 -6.75 18.29 6.71
N LEU A 138 -7.17 18.62 7.94
CA LEU A 138 -7.54 17.60 8.93
C LEU A 138 -8.77 16.80 8.47
N LYS A 139 -9.78 17.48 7.90
CA LYS A 139 -10.98 16.83 7.36
C LYS A 139 -10.64 15.85 6.24
N GLN A 140 -9.74 16.22 5.32
CA GLN A 140 -9.24 15.34 4.26
C GLN A 140 -8.48 14.14 4.81
N LEU A 141 -7.64 14.34 5.84
CA LEU A 141 -6.87 13.26 6.47
C LEU A 141 -7.77 12.24 7.18
N LEU A 142 -8.91 12.70 7.72
CA LEU A 142 -9.92 11.86 8.35
C LEU A 142 -10.93 11.27 7.34
N GLU A 143 -10.77 11.57 6.04
CA GLU A 143 -11.66 11.12 4.96
C GLU A 143 -13.16 11.49 5.20
N LEU A 144 -13.40 12.62 5.89
CA LEU A 144 -14.75 13.13 6.13
C LEU A 144 -15.32 13.79 4.87
N ASP A 145 -16.66 13.71 4.72
CA ASP A 145 -17.34 14.38 3.62
C ASP A 145 -17.11 15.90 3.69
N PRO A 146 -16.81 16.60 2.56
CA PRO A 146 -16.68 18.06 2.52
C PRO A 146 -17.89 18.81 3.08
N GLU A 147 -19.09 18.26 2.92
CA GLU A 147 -20.35 18.88 3.40
C GLU A 147 -20.67 18.56 4.88
N GLU A 148 -19.97 17.61 5.50
CA GLU A 148 -20.19 17.26 6.90
C GLU A 148 -19.73 18.38 7.83
N ASP A 149 -20.57 18.75 8.79
CA ASP A 149 -20.20 19.71 9.83
C ASP A 149 -19.11 19.13 10.73
N PHE A 150 -17.97 19.83 10.77
CA PHE A 150 -16.80 19.42 11.52
C PHE A 150 -16.35 20.54 12.45
N GLU A 151 -16.52 20.34 13.74
CA GLU A 151 -16.03 21.25 14.77
C GLU A 151 -14.82 20.68 15.50
N VAL A 152 -13.80 21.51 15.65
CA VAL A 152 -12.60 21.17 16.42
C VAL A 152 -12.73 21.76 17.81
N VAL A 153 -12.60 20.91 18.83
CA VAL A 153 -12.55 21.34 20.22
C VAL A 153 -11.17 21.89 20.54
N PHE A 154 -11.11 23.08 21.14
CA PHE A 154 -9.88 23.72 21.57
C PHE A 154 -9.73 23.52 23.09
N PRO A 155 -8.82 22.64 23.55
CA PRO A 155 -8.58 22.44 24.97
C PRO A 155 -7.88 23.67 25.60
N GLU A 156 -8.14 23.92 26.86
CA GLU A 156 -7.31 24.84 27.64
C GLU A 156 -5.95 24.16 27.87
N LEU A 157 -4.88 24.79 27.39
CA LEU A 157 -3.52 24.29 27.55
C LEU A 157 -3.02 24.63 28.96
N ASP A 158 -2.72 23.62 29.76
CA ASP A 158 -2.03 23.80 31.04
C ASP A 158 -0.51 23.95 30.79
N GLU A 159 -0.01 25.19 30.95
CA GLU A 159 1.40 25.52 30.74
C GLU A 159 2.38 24.63 31.54
N LYS A 160 1.95 24.11 32.70
CA LYS A 160 2.77 23.26 33.56
C LYS A 160 3.10 21.92 32.92
N ASN A 161 2.20 21.38 32.10
CA ASN A 161 2.38 20.09 31.43
C ASN A 161 3.19 20.21 30.13
N VAL A 162 3.21 21.38 29.51
CA VAL A 162 3.94 21.63 28.24
C VAL A 162 5.45 21.71 28.45
N LEU A 163 5.91 22.08 29.66
CA LEU A 163 7.31 22.30 30.00
C LEU A 163 7.99 21.08 30.67
N LEU A 164 7.40 19.89 30.57
CA LEU A 164 8.02 18.68 31.10
C LEU A 164 9.34 18.38 30.37
N PRO A 165 10.42 18.01 31.10
CA PRO A 165 11.68 17.67 30.45
C PRO A 165 11.53 16.45 29.55
N LEU A 166 12.04 16.55 28.32
CA LEU A 166 12.06 15.44 27.38
C LEU A 166 13.06 14.37 27.83
N PRO A 167 12.77 13.08 27.58
CA PRO A 167 13.73 12.00 27.81
C PRO A 167 15.03 12.21 27.04
N GLY A 168 16.15 11.66 27.53
CA GLY A 168 17.42 11.70 26.84
C GLY A 168 17.37 11.07 25.45
N LEU A 169 18.12 11.63 24.51
CA LEU A 169 18.16 11.13 23.11
C LEU A 169 18.48 9.63 23.02
N GLU A 170 19.43 9.16 23.82
CA GLU A 170 19.86 7.77 23.84
C GLU A 170 18.75 6.81 24.33
N ASP A 171 17.97 7.25 25.32
CA ASP A 171 16.85 6.45 25.85
C ASP A 171 15.71 6.37 24.84
N VAL A 172 15.39 7.51 24.20
CA VAL A 172 14.40 7.56 23.11
C VAL A 172 14.81 6.67 21.94
N TYR A 173 16.08 6.71 21.54
CA TYR A 173 16.60 5.89 20.44
C TYR A 173 16.53 4.40 20.75
N ARG A 174 16.96 3.98 21.95
CA ARG A 174 16.86 2.58 22.39
C ARG A 174 15.43 2.07 22.42
N GLU A 175 14.53 2.88 22.96
CA GLU A 175 13.11 2.52 23.01
C GLU A 175 12.49 2.45 21.60
N ALA A 176 12.83 3.39 20.71
CA ALA A 176 12.38 3.36 19.31
C ALA A 176 12.80 2.08 18.59
N LEU A 177 14.07 1.63 18.76
CA LEU A 177 14.53 0.37 18.18
C LEU A 177 13.75 -0.85 18.67
N ARG A 178 13.27 -0.82 19.92
CA ARG A 178 12.55 -1.90 20.55
C ARG A 178 11.06 -1.96 20.15
N VAL A 179 10.44 -0.80 20.03
CA VAL A 179 8.96 -0.69 19.91
C VAL A 179 8.51 -0.50 18.48
N ARG A 180 9.28 0.21 17.63
CA ARG A 180 8.81 0.63 16.30
C ARG A 180 8.51 -0.56 15.38
N PRO A 181 7.28 -0.61 14.81
CA PRO A 181 6.86 -1.69 13.93
C PRO A 181 7.69 -1.77 12.64
N GLU A 182 8.21 -0.65 12.14
CA GLU A 182 9.05 -0.58 10.93
C GLU A 182 10.34 -1.40 11.10
N ILE A 183 10.95 -1.32 12.29
CA ILE A 183 12.16 -2.08 12.62
C ILE A 183 11.85 -3.58 12.63
N LYS A 184 10.73 -3.96 13.25
CA LYS A 184 10.28 -5.37 13.30
C LYS A 184 9.95 -5.90 11.90
N SER A 185 9.24 -5.11 11.09
CA SER A 185 8.94 -5.46 9.70
C SER A 185 10.20 -5.67 8.88
N GLN A 186 11.21 -4.80 9.04
CA GLN A 186 12.48 -4.92 8.34
C GLN A 186 13.30 -6.13 8.77
N GLN A 187 13.31 -6.46 10.07
CA GLN A 187 13.94 -7.68 10.57
C GLN A 187 13.31 -8.95 9.96
N MET A 188 11.98 -8.99 9.87
CA MET A 188 11.25 -10.10 9.22
C MET A 188 11.55 -10.16 7.71
N SER A 189 11.72 -9.01 7.03
CA SER A 189 12.13 -8.97 5.63
C SER A 189 13.52 -9.56 5.39
N VAL A 190 14.44 -9.31 6.31
CA VAL A 190 15.78 -9.95 6.30
C VAL A 190 15.67 -11.46 6.48
N GLU A 191 14.85 -11.92 7.43
CA GLU A 191 14.62 -13.36 7.64
C GLU A 191 13.97 -14.02 6.41
N SER A 192 12.99 -13.38 5.76
CA SER A 192 12.40 -13.81 4.49
C SER A 192 13.47 -13.97 3.40
N SER A 193 14.41 -13.01 3.33
CA SER A 193 15.52 -13.05 2.35
C SER A 193 16.45 -14.26 2.59
N PHE A 194 16.73 -14.61 3.84
CA PHE A 194 17.48 -15.84 4.17
C PHE A 194 16.73 -17.13 3.77
N LEU A 195 15.40 -17.13 3.86
CA LEU A 195 14.61 -18.25 3.36
C LEU A 195 14.63 -18.29 1.82
N GLY A 196 14.61 -17.15 1.15
CA GLY A 196 14.81 -17.06 -0.29
C GLY A 196 16.13 -17.68 -0.75
N GLU A 197 17.23 -17.42 -0.02
CA GLU A 197 18.51 -18.08 -0.27
C GLU A 197 18.42 -19.61 -0.10
N LYS A 198 17.77 -20.09 0.95
CA LYS A 198 17.57 -21.54 1.17
C LYS A 198 16.71 -22.18 0.07
N ILE A 199 15.70 -21.47 -0.44
CA ILE A 199 14.88 -21.91 -1.57
C ILE A 199 15.73 -22.04 -2.82
N ALA A 200 16.55 -21.03 -3.12
CA ALA A 200 17.48 -21.06 -4.24
C ALA A 200 18.45 -22.23 -4.13
N ARG A 201 19.11 -22.41 -2.98
CA ARG A 201 19.99 -23.56 -2.69
C ARG A 201 19.26 -24.90 -2.80
N GLY A 202 17.94 -24.95 -2.57
CA GLY A 202 17.10 -26.12 -2.80
C GLY A 202 17.18 -26.64 -4.26
N GLY A 203 17.56 -25.79 -5.22
CA GLY A 203 17.77 -26.14 -6.61
C GLY A 203 18.95 -27.08 -6.89
N TYR A 204 19.86 -27.25 -5.95
CA TYR A 204 20.97 -28.20 -6.04
C TYR A 204 20.60 -29.62 -5.58
N PHE A 205 19.46 -29.81 -4.93
CA PHE A 205 19.00 -31.10 -4.44
C PHE A 205 18.16 -31.83 -5.49
N PRO A 206 18.12 -33.16 -5.45
CA PRO A 206 17.21 -33.94 -6.28
C PRO A 206 15.76 -33.57 -6.05
N SER A 207 14.93 -33.68 -7.09
CA SER A 207 13.48 -33.63 -6.97
C SER A 207 12.86 -34.98 -7.26
N VAL A 208 11.77 -35.32 -6.56
CA VAL A 208 10.99 -36.53 -6.71
C VAL A 208 9.53 -36.14 -6.89
N SER A 209 8.92 -36.58 -7.99
CA SER A 209 7.50 -36.36 -8.26
C SER A 209 6.81 -37.65 -8.65
N LEU A 210 5.56 -37.79 -8.27
CA LEU A 210 4.62 -38.81 -8.69
C LEU A 210 3.75 -38.24 -9.80
N SER A 211 3.66 -38.90 -10.93
CA SER A 211 2.76 -38.55 -12.03
C SER A 211 1.73 -39.66 -12.24
N ALA A 212 0.50 -39.28 -12.49
CA ALA A 212 -0.56 -40.18 -12.91
C ALA A 212 -1.27 -39.59 -14.13
N SER A 213 -1.52 -40.40 -15.12
CA SER A 213 -2.28 -39.96 -16.29
C SER A 213 -3.24 -41.01 -16.76
N VAL A 214 -4.41 -40.56 -17.18
CA VAL A 214 -5.42 -41.37 -17.84
C VAL A 214 -5.68 -40.74 -19.20
N THR A 215 -5.45 -41.49 -20.25
CA THR A 215 -5.65 -41.01 -21.63
C THR A 215 -6.51 -41.98 -22.42
N THR A 216 -7.38 -41.43 -23.26
CA THR A 216 -8.14 -42.20 -24.23
C THR A 216 -8.27 -41.40 -25.52
N ASN A 217 -8.54 -42.09 -26.64
CA ASN A 217 -8.70 -41.43 -27.91
C ASN A 217 -9.89 -42.03 -28.72
N HIS A 218 -10.49 -41.17 -29.53
CA HIS A 218 -11.53 -41.55 -30.48
C HIS A 218 -11.10 -41.22 -31.89
N ASP A 219 -11.38 -42.11 -32.81
CA ASP A 219 -11.18 -41.94 -34.26
C ASP A 219 -12.49 -42.26 -35.00
N SER A 220 -12.99 -41.32 -35.81
CA SER A 220 -14.19 -41.46 -36.60
C SER A 220 -14.07 -42.47 -37.74
N LYS A 221 -12.87 -43.01 -38.03
CA LYS A 221 -12.63 -44.07 -39.04
C LYS A 221 -12.84 -45.47 -38.49
N SER A 222 -12.85 -45.64 -37.18
CA SER A 222 -13.14 -46.94 -36.56
C SER A 222 -14.62 -47.29 -36.75
N SER A 223 -14.90 -48.55 -36.97
CA SER A 223 -16.27 -49.09 -37.01
C SER A 223 -16.91 -49.20 -35.63
N ASP A 224 -16.11 -49.08 -34.57
CA ASP A 224 -16.54 -49.24 -33.19
C ASP A 224 -17.28 -48.00 -32.69
N SER A 225 -18.22 -48.19 -31.77
CA SER A 225 -18.95 -47.08 -31.20
C SER A 225 -18.02 -46.16 -30.42
N TYR A 226 -18.38 -44.88 -30.25
CA TYR A 226 -17.63 -43.90 -29.51
C TYR A 226 -17.25 -44.37 -28.10
N PHE A 227 -18.22 -44.92 -27.38
CA PHE A 227 -17.98 -45.41 -26.00
C PHE A 227 -17.10 -46.66 -25.95
N SER A 228 -17.25 -47.59 -26.92
CA SER A 228 -16.38 -48.76 -27.01
C SER A 228 -14.91 -48.36 -27.27
N GLN A 229 -14.69 -47.41 -28.18
CA GLN A 229 -13.32 -46.91 -28.45
C GLN A 229 -12.71 -46.24 -27.25
N MET A 230 -13.49 -45.49 -26.46
CA MET A 230 -13.02 -44.82 -25.25
C MET A 230 -12.61 -45.80 -24.15
N ASP A 231 -13.32 -46.92 -24.03
CA ASP A 231 -13.04 -47.99 -23.05
C ASP A 231 -11.86 -48.84 -23.53
N ASP A 232 -11.88 -49.31 -24.76
CA ASP A 232 -10.82 -50.18 -25.32
C ASP A 232 -9.46 -49.49 -25.45
N ARG A 233 -9.44 -48.14 -25.53
CA ARG A 233 -8.22 -47.33 -25.69
C ARG A 233 -7.86 -46.54 -24.46
N LEU A 234 -8.47 -46.87 -23.32
CA LEU A 234 -8.09 -46.29 -22.04
C LEU A 234 -6.72 -46.76 -21.64
N VAL A 235 -5.82 -45.79 -21.42
CA VAL A 235 -4.46 -46.04 -20.97
C VAL A 235 -4.23 -45.32 -19.68
N GLU A 236 -3.90 -46.07 -18.65
CA GLU A 236 -3.55 -45.55 -17.34
C GLU A 236 -2.04 -45.68 -17.12
N ASN A 237 -1.41 -44.56 -16.73
CA ASN A 237 0.01 -44.53 -16.41
C ASN A 237 0.22 -43.95 -15.01
N VAL A 238 1.04 -44.62 -14.23
CA VAL A 238 1.55 -44.10 -12.95
C VAL A 238 3.06 -44.18 -13.00
N GLY A 239 3.71 -43.08 -12.70
CA GLY A 239 5.19 -43.02 -12.75
C GLY A 239 5.76 -42.21 -11.61
N VAL A 240 6.99 -42.57 -11.20
CA VAL A 240 7.80 -41.78 -10.28
C VAL A 240 8.95 -41.17 -11.08
N ASN A 241 9.05 -39.86 -11.05
CA ASN A 241 10.14 -39.13 -11.69
C ASN A 241 11.15 -38.65 -10.65
N ILE A 242 12.42 -39.00 -10.85
CA ILE A 242 13.53 -38.50 -10.04
C ILE A 242 14.44 -37.68 -10.95
N SER A 243 14.56 -36.39 -10.64
CA SER A 243 15.44 -35.46 -11.38
C SER A 243 16.60 -35.03 -10.49
N ILE A 244 17.82 -35.26 -10.95
CA ILE A 244 19.05 -34.89 -10.25
C ILE A 244 19.78 -33.85 -11.08
N PRO A 245 19.87 -32.58 -10.63
CA PRO A 245 20.59 -31.54 -11.37
C PRO A 245 22.10 -31.79 -11.29
N ILE A 246 22.74 -32.09 -12.43
CA ILE A 246 24.19 -32.31 -12.51
C ILE A 246 24.92 -30.97 -12.71
N THR A 247 24.35 -30.08 -13.50
CA THR A 247 24.87 -28.72 -13.70
C THR A 247 23.70 -27.74 -13.82
N ASN A 248 23.76 -26.67 -13.08
CA ASN A 248 22.67 -25.66 -13.05
C ASN A 248 23.04 -24.35 -13.77
N ARG A 249 24.03 -24.40 -14.69
CA ARG A 249 24.49 -23.24 -15.48
C ARG A 249 24.66 -21.95 -14.66
N LYS A 250 25.02 -22.04 -13.38
CA LYS A 250 25.09 -20.91 -12.43
C LYS A 250 23.77 -20.12 -12.29
N GLN A 251 22.62 -20.76 -12.42
CA GLN A 251 21.30 -20.14 -12.26
C GLN A 251 20.77 -20.17 -10.81
N VAL A 252 21.59 -20.59 -9.86
CA VAL A 252 21.30 -20.57 -8.40
C VAL A 252 22.33 -19.67 -7.72
#